data_c06e9c8ed1f90dc0a8c0cc4433bb4d64
#
_entry.id   c06e9c8ed1f90dc0a8c0cc4433bb4d64
#
_cell.length_a   1.000
_cell.length_b   1.000
_cell.length_c   1.000
_cell.angle_alpha   90.00
_cell.angle_beta   90.00
_cell.angle_gamma   90.00
#
_symmetry.space_group_name_H-M   'P 1'
#
loop_
_entity.id
_entity.type
_entity.pdbx_description
1 polymer ?
#
loop_
_entity_poly.entity_id
_entity_poly.type
_entity_poly.pdbx_seq_one_letter_code
_entity_poly.pdbx_strand_id
1 'polypeptide(L)'
;MDEPKISEKAWNPELEKRVLKKWQDNDIYKFTPTDDNYTIDTPPPYPSGRPWHIGAAAHYSQIDMIARTARMNGKNVYFPIGIDRNGLPVEFYTEKKHNIRMRETDREEFLNLCRTALDDLEEEMVLIMTNLGLSGDLKNHYRTDSEEYRALTQSTFITLWKEGKIVLATRPNNYDWVSGTTIADAEIAYQDIQTKLVHMKFKIKDTDKTISIASTRPELLCACRTIIVNPEDERYAPFVGSKVIVPITNAEVEIKTHHSAQQDFGSGAVMVCSYGDQNDVALFREMELEEIVAIGLDGRMTEVAGEYAGLKPKQAREKIITDLESNGFVEKIEEVNHRTPTSERSKIPIEIIPMEEYYLKQKESVEKMRELGSEITFYPSMHKQILMNWLDSISIDWPISRRRYYGTEIPIWYCSSCNEPHVPEPGKYYQPWKEKCPIDKCTKCDATEFTGEDRTFDTWMDSSVSPLFVTKYHKDKEFFEKTYPTSLRPQAKDIVRTWLYYTLLRCD
;
A
#
# COMPACT_ATOMS: atom_id res chain seq x y z
N MET A 1 -49.94 -31.86 -6.65
CA MET A 1 -49.09 -30.66 -6.42
C MET A 1 -48.87 -30.57 -4.92
N ASP A 2 -47.63 -30.61 -4.49
CA ASP A 2 -47.33 -30.47 -3.07
C ASP A 2 -47.78 -29.07 -2.59
N GLU A 3 -48.33 -29.00 -1.41
CA GLU A 3 -48.71 -27.71 -0.80
C GLU A 3 -47.48 -26.79 -0.69
N PRO A 4 -47.63 -25.50 -0.96
CA PRO A 4 -46.50 -24.56 -0.85
C PRO A 4 -45.96 -24.56 0.57
N LYS A 5 -44.64 -24.72 0.71
CA LYS A 5 -43.95 -24.72 2.02
C LYS A 5 -44.03 -23.40 2.76
N ILE A 6 -44.37 -22.32 2.07
CA ILE A 6 -44.58 -20.97 2.61
C ILE A 6 -46.05 -20.63 2.45
N SER A 7 -46.75 -20.42 3.56
CA SER A 7 -48.19 -20.13 3.59
C SER A 7 -48.50 -18.64 3.30
N GLU A 8 -47.54 -17.77 3.53
CA GLU A 8 -47.68 -16.33 3.36
C GLU A 8 -47.65 -15.95 1.87
N LYS A 9 -48.66 -15.21 1.43
CA LYS A 9 -48.81 -14.73 0.04
C LYS A 9 -48.19 -13.38 -0.23
N ALA A 10 -47.77 -12.65 0.82
CA ALA A 10 -47.15 -11.34 0.75
C ALA A 10 -46.05 -11.20 1.79
N TRP A 11 -45.04 -10.40 1.46
CA TRP A 11 -43.98 -10.06 2.41
C TRP A 11 -44.51 -9.20 3.55
N ASN A 12 -43.99 -9.41 4.75
CA ASN A 12 -44.10 -8.53 5.90
C ASN A 12 -42.86 -8.63 6.81
N PRO A 13 -42.54 -7.58 7.59
CA PRO A 13 -41.33 -7.55 8.42
C PRO A 13 -41.27 -8.64 9.51
N GLU A 14 -42.42 -9.10 10.02
CA GLU A 14 -42.47 -10.15 11.04
C GLU A 14 -42.09 -11.53 10.46
N LEU A 15 -42.35 -11.73 9.16
CA LEU A 15 -41.90 -12.94 8.45
C LEU A 15 -40.36 -13.01 8.44
N GLU A 16 -39.69 -11.89 8.13
CA GLU A 16 -38.22 -11.84 8.14
C GLU A 16 -37.63 -12.18 9.49
N LYS A 17 -38.13 -11.55 10.56
CA LYS A 17 -37.69 -11.82 11.93
C LYS A 17 -37.87 -13.30 12.33
N ARG A 18 -39.01 -13.88 11.95
CA ARG A 18 -39.30 -15.31 12.22
C ARG A 18 -38.34 -16.24 11.47
N VAL A 19 -38.10 -15.94 10.19
CA VAL A 19 -37.18 -16.74 9.37
C VAL A 19 -35.76 -16.62 9.87
N LEU A 20 -35.30 -15.40 10.15
CA LEU A 20 -33.96 -15.15 10.67
C LEU A 20 -33.74 -15.88 12.01
N LYS A 21 -34.70 -15.79 12.94
CA LYS A 21 -34.66 -16.54 14.19
C LYS A 21 -34.55 -18.05 13.96
N LYS A 22 -35.35 -18.59 13.03
CA LYS A 22 -35.31 -20.02 12.65
C LYS A 22 -33.92 -20.42 12.13
N TRP A 23 -33.28 -19.56 11.32
CA TRP A 23 -31.93 -19.84 10.81
C TRP A 23 -30.90 -19.89 11.93
N GLN A 24 -30.97 -18.94 12.85
CA GLN A 24 -30.09 -18.85 14.02
C GLN A 24 -30.26 -20.01 15.00
N ASP A 25 -31.53 -20.35 15.34
CA ASP A 25 -31.86 -21.43 16.28
C ASP A 25 -31.44 -22.82 15.75
N ASN A 26 -31.37 -23.00 14.45
CA ASN A 26 -31.01 -24.28 13.79
C ASN A 26 -29.61 -24.31 13.21
N ASP A 27 -28.80 -23.23 13.36
CA ASP A 27 -27.44 -23.10 12.80
C ASP A 27 -27.38 -23.54 11.33
N ILE A 28 -28.36 -23.11 10.48
CA ILE A 28 -28.56 -23.66 9.13
C ILE A 28 -27.39 -23.38 8.15
N TYR A 29 -26.51 -22.45 8.48
CA TYR A 29 -25.33 -22.11 7.72
C TYR A 29 -24.03 -22.65 8.33
N LYS A 30 -24.15 -23.49 9.37
CA LYS A 30 -22.99 -24.19 9.93
C LYS A 30 -22.39 -25.11 8.89
N PHE A 31 -21.09 -24.94 8.65
CA PHE A 31 -20.36 -25.75 7.68
C PHE A 31 -19.67 -26.95 8.32
N THR A 32 -19.75 -28.08 7.68
CA THR A 32 -18.94 -29.28 7.95
C THR A 32 -18.38 -29.78 6.64
N PRO A 33 -17.04 -29.93 6.49
CA PRO A 33 -16.43 -30.28 5.23
C PRO A 33 -16.86 -31.69 4.76
N THR A 34 -17.12 -31.80 3.47
CA THR A 34 -17.41 -33.05 2.75
C THR A 34 -16.38 -33.24 1.63
N ASP A 35 -16.65 -34.11 0.66
CA ASP A 35 -15.77 -34.26 -0.51
C ASP A 35 -16.12 -33.28 -1.66
N ASP A 36 -17.32 -32.65 -1.65
CA ASP A 36 -17.76 -31.67 -2.66
C ASP A 36 -18.07 -30.33 -2.00
N ASN A 37 -17.02 -29.59 -1.65
CA ASN A 37 -17.14 -28.28 -1.03
C ASN A 37 -17.06 -27.15 -2.07
N TYR A 38 -17.75 -26.04 -1.78
CA TYR A 38 -17.65 -24.78 -2.50
C TYR A 38 -17.25 -23.70 -1.54
N THR A 39 -15.95 -23.38 -1.49
CA THR A 39 -15.38 -22.42 -0.55
C THR A 39 -15.35 -21.03 -1.17
N ILE A 40 -15.99 -20.08 -0.50
CA ILE A 40 -16.02 -18.65 -0.89
C ILE A 40 -15.13 -17.86 0.06
N ASP A 41 -14.01 -17.34 -0.44
CA ASP A 41 -13.17 -16.42 0.30
C ASP A 41 -13.46 -15.00 -0.16
N THR A 42 -13.98 -14.16 0.73
CA THR A 42 -14.33 -12.77 0.44
C THR A 42 -13.30 -11.81 1.00
N PRO A 43 -13.08 -10.64 0.37
CA PRO A 43 -12.29 -9.61 1.04
C PRO A 43 -13.00 -9.24 2.35
N PRO A 44 -12.35 -9.38 3.51
CA PRO A 44 -13.00 -9.02 4.76
C PRO A 44 -13.38 -7.53 4.73
N PRO A 45 -14.65 -7.18 4.95
CA PRO A 45 -15.07 -5.80 4.90
C PRO A 45 -14.46 -5.01 6.05
N TYR A 46 -14.09 -3.80 5.72
CA TYR A 46 -13.57 -2.83 6.67
C TYR A 46 -14.74 -2.01 7.29
N PRO A 47 -14.80 -1.83 8.61
CA PRO A 47 -15.83 -1.02 9.27
C PRO A 47 -15.55 0.47 9.05
N SER A 48 -15.96 1.00 7.89
CA SER A 48 -15.59 2.31 7.35
C SER A 48 -16.38 3.52 7.88
N GLY A 49 -17.19 3.34 8.91
CA GLY A 49 -18.02 4.41 9.48
C GLY A 49 -19.51 4.07 9.54
N ARG A 50 -20.33 5.08 9.85
CA ARG A 50 -21.79 4.95 10.03
C ARG A 50 -22.56 5.81 9.05
N PRO A 51 -23.61 5.28 8.39
CA PRO A 51 -23.93 3.85 8.29
C PRO A 51 -22.92 3.09 7.42
N TRP A 52 -22.91 1.75 7.50
CA TRP A 52 -22.10 0.94 6.60
C TRP A 52 -22.45 1.21 5.15
N HIS A 53 -21.46 1.34 4.29
CA HIS A 53 -21.63 1.85 2.92
C HIS A 53 -22.56 0.97 2.09
N ILE A 54 -23.56 1.57 1.43
CA ILE A 54 -24.57 0.86 0.62
C ILE A 54 -23.93 0.01 -0.49
N GLY A 55 -22.82 0.47 -1.08
CA GLY A 55 -22.07 -0.30 -2.07
C GLY A 55 -21.50 -1.61 -1.52
N ALA A 56 -21.05 -1.61 -0.26
CA ALA A 56 -20.61 -2.83 0.41
C ALA A 56 -21.78 -3.77 0.65
N ALA A 57 -22.92 -3.27 1.15
CA ALA A 57 -24.13 -4.06 1.32
C ALA A 57 -24.58 -4.73 0.00
N ALA A 58 -24.57 -3.99 -1.11
CA ALA A 58 -24.88 -4.52 -2.44
C ALA A 58 -23.89 -5.61 -2.88
N HIS A 59 -22.59 -5.37 -2.68
CA HIS A 59 -21.53 -6.33 -3.01
C HIS A 59 -21.71 -7.66 -2.26
N TYR A 60 -21.86 -7.63 -0.94
CA TYR A 60 -22.03 -8.85 -0.15
C TYR A 60 -23.36 -9.55 -0.43
N SER A 61 -24.44 -8.82 -0.77
CA SER A 61 -25.69 -9.41 -1.23
C SER A 61 -25.51 -10.17 -2.56
N GLN A 62 -24.69 -9.65 -3.49
CA GLN A 62 -24.38 -10.36 -4.75
C GLN A 62 -23.55 -11.64 -4.49
N ILE A 63 -22.60 -11.60 -3.56
CA ILE A 63 -21.85 -12.79 -3.14
C ILE A 63 -22.80 -13.83 -2.54
N ASP A 64 -23.73 -13.40 -1.70
CA ASP A 64 -24.71 -14.28 -1.08
C ASP A 64 -25.66 -14.94 -2.10
N MET A 65 -26.02 -14.23 -3.18
CA MET A 65 -26.75 -14.83 -4.29
C MET A 65 -25.99 -16.01 -4.91
N ILE A 66 -24.68 -15.89 -5.08
CA ILE A 66 -23.82 -16.97 -5.58
C ILE A 66 -23.80 -18.13 -4.59
N ALA A 67 -23.60 -17.85 -3.29
CA ALA A 67 -23.59 -18.86 -2.24
C ALA A 67 -24.91 -19.65 -2.20
N ARG A 68 -26.05 -18.96 -2.26
CA ARG A 68 -27.38 -19.58 -2.28
C ARG A 68 -27.61 -20.40 -3.55
N THR A 69 -27.21 -19.88 -4.71
CA THR A 69 -27.30 -20.61 -5.97
C THR A 69 -26.48 -21.89 -5.94
N ALA A 70 -25.26 -21.84 -5.41
CA ALA A 70 -24.41 -23.02 -5.25
C ALA A 70 -25.09 -24.07 -4.35
N ARG A 71 -25.68 -23.66 -3.20
CA ARG A 71 -26.45 -24.59 -2.33
C ARG A 71 -27.67 -25.19 -3.03
N MET A 72 -28.41 -24.38 -3.82
CA MET A 72 -29.56 -24.87 -4.61
C MET A 72 -29.12 -25.89 -5.65
N ASN A 73 -27.91 -25.83 -6.14
CA ASN A 73 -27.28 -26.80 -7.04
C ASN A 73 -26.62 -27.97 -6.30
N GLY A 74 -26.89 -28.13 -5.01
CA GLY A 74 -26.42 -29.27 -4.21
C GLY A 74 -24.99 -29.16 -3.66
N LYS A 75 -24.31 -28.01 -3.83
CA LYS A 75 -22.96 -27.81 -3.30
C LYS A 75 -22.97 -27.60 -1.79
N ASN A 76 -21.97 -28.16 -1.11
CA ASN A 76 -21.71 -27.89 0.30
C ASN A 76 -20.91 -26.59 0.42
N VAL A 77 -21.59 -25.47 0.68
CA VAL A 77 -20.99 -24.13 0.62
C VAL A 77 -20.39 -23.72 1.95
N TYR A 78 -19.09 -23.45 1.95
CA TYR A 78 -18.38 -22.78 3.02
C TYR A 78 -18.25 -21.28 2.69
N PHE A 79 -18.94 -20.45 3.48
CA PHE A 79 -18.95 -19.00 3.32
C PHE A 79 -18.59 -18.32 4.65
N PRO A 80 -17.28 -18.30 5.01
CA PRO A 80 -16.82 -17.60 6.20
C PRO A 80 -16.92 -16.10 6.00
N ILE A 81 -17.30 -15.39 7.05
CA ILE A 81 -17.34 -13.92 7.07
C ILE A 81 -16.18 -13.43 7.91
N GLY A 82 -15.38 -12.53 7.38
CA GLY A 82 -14.31 -11.84 8.09
C GLY A 82 -14.59 -10.36 8.25
N ILE A 83 -13.88 -9.71 9.17
CA ILE A 83 -13.91 -8.27 9.35
C ILE A 83 -12.46 -7.78 9.38
N ASP A 84 -12.14 -6.85 8.47
CA ASP A 84 -10.81 -6.24 8.44
C ASP A 84 -10.74 -5.13 9.48
N ARG A 85 -9.86 -5.32 10.45
CA ARG A 85 -9.70 -4.42 11.59
C ARG A 85 -8.28 -3.86 11.68
N ASN A 86 -7.50 -3.90 10.61
CA ASN A 86 -6.12 -3.40 10.58
C ASN A 86 -5.97 -2.18 9.65
N GLY A 87 -4.88 -1.45 9.84
CA GLY A 87 -4.35 -0.47 8.91
C GLY A 87 -4.74 0.99 9.15
N LEU A 88 -4.22 1.84 8.28
CA LEU A 88 -4.33 3.30 8.34
C LEU A 88 -5.76 3.86 8.52
N PRO A 89 -6.80 3.31 7.89
CA PRO A 89 -8.14 3.86 8.03
C PRO A 89 -8.66 3.86 9.48
N VAL A 90 -8.31 2.82 10.26
CA VAL A 90 -8.67 2.73 11.68
C VAL A 90 -8.03 3.84 12.49
N GLU A 91 -6.74 4.05 12.28
CA GLU A 91 -5.99 5.09 12.99
C GLU A 91 -6.52 6.49 12.66
N PHE A 92 -6.74 6.79 11.38
CA PHE A 92 -7.34 8.08 10.99
C PHE A 92 -8.73 8.30 11.55
N TYR A 93 -9.57 7.26 11.57
CA TYR A 93 -10.88 7.35 12.20
C TYR A 93 -10.75 7.67 13.70
N THR A 94 -9.84 7.00 14.39
CA THR A 94 -9.57 7.19 15.82
C THR A 94 -8.99 8.58 16.10
N GLU A 95 -7.98 9.01 15.36
CA GLU A 95 -7.41 10.36 15.46
C GLU A 95 -8.49 11.44 15.30
N LYS A 96 -9.35 11.30 14.30
CA LYS A 96 -10.43 12.25 14.04
C LYS A 96 -11.52 12.20 15.11
N LYS A 97 -11.94 11.00 15.56
CA LYS A 97 -12.98 10.80 16.57
C LYS A 97 -12.59 11.41 17.91
N HIS A 98 -11.33 11.26 18.30
CA HIS A 98 -10.81 11.71 19.59
C HIS A 98 -10.03 13.03 19.54
N ASN A 99 -9.85 13.61 18.35
CA ASN A 99 -9.03 14.83 18.11
C ASN A 99 -7.62 14.71 18.69
N ILE A 100 -6.96 13.60 18.42
CA ILE A 100 -5.59 13.28 18.86
C ILE A 100 -4.69 13.00 17.66
N ARG A 101 -3.39 12.88 17.93
CA ARG A 101 -2.41 12.40 16.95
C ARG A 101 -1.72 11.15 17.49
N MET A 102 -1.59 10.13 16.65
CA MET A 102 -0.96 8.86 17.02
C MET A 102 0.42 9.06 17.70
N ARG A 103 1.28 9.90 17.10
CA ARG A 103 2.66 10.13 17.59
C ARG A 103 2.75 10.94 18.88
N GLU A 104 1.68 11.63 19.26
CA GLU A 104 1.56 12.45 20.46
C GLU A 104 0.83 11.75 21.60
N THR A 105 0.35 10.52 21.35
CA THR A 105 -0.41 9.72 22.28
C THR A 105 0.41 8.50 22.69
N ASP A 106 0.32 8.06 23.94
CA ASP A 106 0.90 6.78 24.38
C ASP A 106 0.43 5.63 23.48
N ARG A 107 1.35 4.73 23.13
CA ARG A 107 1.06 3.68 22.15
C ARG A 107 -0.03 2.72 22.64
N GLU A 108 0.00 2.30 23.89
CA GLU A 108 -1.03 1.39 24.43
C GLU A 108 -2.38 2.06 24.53
N GLU A 109 -2.42 3.33 24.95
CA GLU A 109 -3.63 4.13 24.97
C GLU A 109 -4.22 4.26 23.57
N PHE A 110 -3.40 4.63 22.58
CA PHE A 110 -3.84 4.76 21.19
C PHE A 110 -4.40 3.45 20.63
N LEU A 111 -3.72 2.32 20.88
CA LEU A 111 -4.18 1.00 20.45
C LEU A 111 -5.52 0.62 21.08
N ASN A 112 -5.74 0.97 22.35
CA ASN A 112 -7.01 0.72 23.05
C ASN A 112 -8.15 1.57 22.47
N LEU A 113 -7.88 2.85 22.13
CA LEU A 113 -8.87 3.71 21.48
C LEU A 113 -9.25 3.17 20.08
N CYS A 114 -8.28 2.65 19.33
CA CYS A 114 -8.55 2.00 18.04
C CYS A 114 -9.44 0.77 18.18
N ARG A 115 -9.15 -0.12 19.13
CA ARG A 115 -9.97 -1.32 19.39
C ARG A 115 -11.40 -0.96 19.76
N THR A 116 -11.59 -0.05 20.71
CA THR A 116 -12.92 0.42 21.13
C THR A 116 -13.70 1.04 19.98
N ALA A 117 -13.04 1.86 19.17
CA ALA A 117 -13.68 2.46 18.01
C ALA A 117 -14.16 1.43 16.98
N LEU A 118 -13.38 0.36 16.79
CA LEU A 118 -13.72 -0.75 15.90
C LEU A 118 -14.84 -1.62 16.43
N ASP A 119 -14.86 -1.91 17.75
CA ASP A 119 -15.90 -2.74 18.36
C ASP A 119 -17.28 -2.13 18.14
N ASP A 120 -17.41 -0.80 18.34
CA ASP A 120 -18.63 -0.05 18.07
C ASP A 120 -19.11 -0.13 16.60
N LEU A 121 -18.15 -0.04 15.64
CA LEU A 121 -18.46 -0.07 14.21
C LEU A 121 -18.77 -1.47 13.71
N GLU A 122 -18.08 -2.48 14.24
CA GLU A 122 -18.28 -3.88 13.89
C GLU A 122 -19.66 -4.39 14.31
N GLU A 123 -20.11 -4.05 15.52
CA GLU A 123 -21.42 -4.45 16.01
C GLU A 123 -22.53 -3.99 15.04
N GLU A 124 -22.49 -2.72 14.63
CA GLU A 124 -23.45 -2.19 13.65
C GLU A 124 -23.34 -2.89 12.30
N MET A 125 -22.14 -3.12 11.79
CA MET A 125 -21.91 -3.79 10.52
C MET A 125 -22.45 -5.22 10.52
N VAL A 126 -22.19 -6.00 11.57
CA VAL A 126 -22.71 -7.37 11.73
C VAL A 126 -24.23 -7.37 11.81
N LEU A 127 -24.83 -6.37 12.49
CA LEU A 127 -26.28 -6.20 12.54
C LEU A 127 -26.86 -5.94 11.14
N ILE A 128 -26.22 -5.08 10.36
CA ILE A 128 -26.67 -4.81 8.97
C ILE A 128 -26.55 -6.08 8.11
N MET A 129 -25.44 -6.81 8.18
CA MET A 129 -25.26 -8.08 7.46
C MET A 129 -26.33 -9.11 7.86
N THR A 130 -26.66 -9.17 9.13
CA THR A 130 -27.70 -10.04 9.66
C THR A 130 -29.07 -9.64 9.10
N ASN A 131 -29.40 -8.35 9.07
CA ASN A 131 -30.66 -7.85 8.54
C ASN A 131 -30.76 -8.00 7.00
N LEU A 132 -29.62 -7.98 6.28
CA LEU A 132 -29.59 -8.35 4.87
C LEU A 132 -29.85 -9.84 4.65
N GLY A 133 -29.81 -10.65 5.70
CA GLY A 133 -30.03 -12.10 5.64
C GLY A 133 -28.90 -12.84 4.95
N LEU A 134 -27.64 -12.38 5.07
CA LEU A 134 -26.50 -13.07 4.48
C LEU A 134 -26.40 -14.50 5.00
N SER A 135 -26.16 -15.45 4.08
CA SER A 135 -26.10 -16.89 4.37
C SER A 135 -24.69 -17.39 4.75
N GLY A 136 -23.87 -16.49 5.29
CA GLY A 136 -22.59 -16.83 5.91
C GLY A 136 -22.70 -17.07 7.42
N ASP A 137 -21.63 -17.59 8.02
CA ASP A 137 -21.57 -17.78 9.48
C ASP A 137 -21.21 -16.44 10.17
N LEU A 138 -22.22 -15.59 10.34
CA LEU A 138 -22.07 -14.29 11.02
C LEU A 138 -21.82 -14.42 12.53
N LYS A 139 -22.21 -15.54 13.13
CA LYS A 139 -22.03 -15.78 14.57
C LYS A 139 -20.57 -16.03 14.91
N ASN A 140 -19.84 -16.70 14.03
CA ASN A 140 -18.44 -17.05 14.19
C ASN A 140 -17.56 -16.32 13.15
N HIS A 141 -17.88 -15.05 12.88
CA HIS A 141 -17.04 -14.24 11.99
C HIS A 141 -15.63 -14.08 12.57
N TYR A 142 -14.62 -14.06 11.69
CA TYR A 142 -13.24 -13.85 12.10
C TYR A 142 -12.84 -12.38 12.02
N ARG A 143 -11.81 -12.02 12.77
CA ARG A 143 -11.22 -10.66 12.79
C ARG A 143 -9.77 -10.72 12.37
N THR A 144 -9.33 -9.83 11.47
CA THR A 144 -7.94 -9.78 11.01
C THR A 144 -6.98 -9.29 12.10
N ASP A 145 -7.47 -8.62 13.15
CA ASP A 145 -6.70 -8.20 14.32
C ASP A 145 -6.70 -9.21 15.48
N SER A 146 -7.30 -10.40 15.32
CA SER A 146 -7.19 -11.46 16.31
C SER A 146 -5.76 -11.99 16.42
N GLU A 147 -5.36 -12.40 17.63
CA GLU A 147 -4.03 -12.98 17.86
C GLU A 147 -3.73 -14.14 16.91
N GLU A 148 -4.72 -14.97 16.66
CA GLU A 148 -4.64 -16.12 15.79
C GLU A 148 -4.38 -15.73 14.33
N TYR A 149 -5.08 -14.69 13.85
CA TYR A 149 -4.88 -14.19 12.48
C TYR A 149 -3.50 -13.53 12.32
N ARG A 150 -3.14 -12.66 13.26
CA ARG A 150 -1.84 -12.00 13.29
C ARG A 150 -0.68 -13.00 13.41
N ALA A 151 -0.85 -14.06 14.21
CA ALA A 151 0.13 -15.14 14.28
C ALA A 151 0.36 -15.82 12.91
N LEU A 152 -0.69 -16.02 12.11
CA LEU A 152 -0.57 -16.55 10.77
C LEU A 152 0.17 -15.57 9.84
N THR A 153 -0.20 -14.29 9.85
CA THR A 153 0.50 -13.26 9.07
C THR A 153 1.99 -13.23 9.40
N GLN A 154 2.33 -13.24 10.70
CA GLN A 154 3.73 -13.27 11.14
C GLN A 154 4.45 -14.57 10.77
N SER A 155 3.76 -15.71 10.85
CA SER A 155 4.35 -17.00 10.46
C SER A 155 4.73 -17.03 9.00
N THR A 156 3.87 -16.51 8.10
CA THR A 156 4.20 -16.41 6.67
C THR A 156 5.36 -15.44 6.42
N PHE A 157 5.42 -14.33 7.16
CA PHE A 157 6.56 -13.40 7.10
C PHE A 157 7.87 -14.08 7.53
N ILE A 158 7.87 -14.79 8.66
CA ILE A 158 9.05 -15.49 9.18
C ILE A 158 9.57 -16.51 8.16
N THR A 159 8.67 -17.24 7.50
CA THR A 159 9.04 -18.20 6.44
C THR A 159 9.70 -17.48 5.27
N LEU A 160 9.08 -16.43 4.74
CA LEU A 160 9.63 -15.65 3.62
C LEU A 160 10.95 -14.94 3.96
N TRP A 161 11.12 -14.52 5.22
CA TRP A 161 12.38 -13.97 5.71
C TRP A 161 13.48 -15.01 5.73
N LYS A 162 13.22 -16.20 6.29
CA LYS A 162 14.17 -17.32 6.32
C LYS A 162 14.57 -17.81 4.91
N GLU A 163 13.67 -17.67 3.94
CA GLU A 163 13.93 -17.96 2.52
C GLU A 163 14.66 -16.84 1.77
N GLY A 164 14.93 -15.72 2.43
CA GLY A 164 15.59 -14.56 1.80
C GLY A 164 14.73 -13.82 0.77
N LYS A 165 13.41 -14.05 0.77
CA LYS A 165 12.45 -13.34 -0.07
C LYS A 165 12.08 -11.96 0.49
N ILE A 166 12.33 -11.71 1.76
CA ILE A 166 12.17 -10.40 2.39
C ILE A 166 13.55 -9.84 2.74
N VAL A 167 13.76 -8.56 2.45
CA VAL A 167 15.01 -7.84 2.72
C VAL A 167 14.73 -6.52 3.41
N LEU A 168 15.62 -6.12 4.31
CA LEU A 168 15.67 -4.76 4.86
C LEU A 168 16.65 -3.95 4.01
N ALA A 169 16.22 -2.84 3.46
CA ALA A 169 17.06 -2.02 2.59
C ALA A 169 16.63 -0.55 2.60
N THR A 170 17.60 0.36 2.44
CA THR A 170 17.32 1.76 2.17
C THR A 170 17.10 1.93 0.67
N ARG A 171 15.90 2.39 0.31
CA ARG A 171 15.53 2.66 -1.10
C ARG A 171 14.64 3.90 -1.17
N PRO A 172 14.58 4.58 -2.32
CA PRO A 172 13.56 5.59 -2.58
C PRO A 172 12.16 4.99 -2.47
N ASN A 173 11.31 5.61 -1.64
CA ASN A 173 9.94 5.16 -1.39
C ASN A 173 8.94 6.27 -1.61
N ASN A 174 7.76 5.91 -2.09
CA ASN A 174 6.61 6.79 -2.05
C ASN A 174 6.24 7.05 -0.58
N TYR A 175 6.21 8.30 -0.20
CA TYR A 175 6.02 8.71 1.18
C TYR A 175 4.87 9.71 1.32
N ASP A 176 3.96 9.38 2.22
CA ASP A 176 2.87 10.26 2.64
C ASP A 176 3.29 10.95 3.95
N TRP A 177 3.73 12.19 3.86
CA TRP A 177 4.22 12.93 5.01
C TRP A 177 3.12 13.33 6.01
N VAL A 178 1.83 13.33 5.61
CA VAL A 178 0.69 13.55 6.53
C VAL A 178 0.44 12.30 7.36
N SER A 179 0.44 11.15 6.72
CA SER A 179 0.34 9.86 7.41
C SER A 179 1.65 9.48 8.12
N GLY A 180 2.77 10.08 7.71
CA GLY A 180 4.10 9.83 8.26
C GLY A 180 4.62 8.42 7.96
N THR A 181 4.24 7.83 6.83
CA THR A 181 4.61 6.47 6.45
C THR A 181 4.81 6.31 4.95
N THR A 182 5.51 5.26 4.56
CA THR A 182 5.57 4.78 3.18
C THR A 182 4.23 4.24 2.72
N ILE A 183 3.97 4.33 1.43
CA ILE A 183 2.80 3.75 0.76
C ILE A 183 3.25 2.89 -0.43
N ALA A 184 2.50 1.83 -0.71
CA ALA A 184 2.77 0.98 -1.87
C ALA A 184 2.28 1.64 -3.17
N ASP A 185 2.86 1.25 -4.31
CA ASP A 185 2.45 1.77 -5.63
C ASP A 185 0.96 1.57 -5.90
N ALA A 186 0.38 0.49 -5.40
CA ALA A 186 -1.03 0.19 -5.53
C ALA A 186 -1.96 1.17 -4.78
N GLU A 187 -1.42 1.93 -3.82
CA GLU A 187 -2.13 2.93 -3.01
C GLU A 187 -1.98 4.36 -3.57
N ILE A 188 -1.34 4.50 -4.75
CA ILE A 188 -1.19 5.79 -5.42
C ILE A 188 -2.43 6.05 -6.28
N ALA A 189 -3.04 7.20 -6.07
CA ALA A 189 -4.04 7.80 -6.93
C ALA A 189 -3.43 8.95 -7.72
N TYR A 190 -4.04 9.32 -8.84
CA TYR A 190 -3.59 10.46 -9.65
C TYR A 190 -4.67 11.53 -9.68
N GLN A 191 -4.23 12.78 -9.51
CA GLN A 191 -5.11 13.96 -9.59
C GLN A 191 -4.53 14.96 -10.59
N ASP A 192 -5.40 15.54 -11.42
CA ASP A 192 -5.02 16.65 -12.28
C ASP A 192 -4.99 17.94 -11.45
N ILE A 193 -3.77 18.47 -11.24
CA ILE A 193 -3.54 19.66 -10.43
C ILE A 193 -3.00 20.77 -11.32
N GLN A 194 -3.61 21.94 -11.29
CA GLN A 194 -3.04 23.13 -11.93
C GLN A 194 -1.75 23.53 -11.24
N THR A 195 -0.69 23.67 -12.02
CA THR A 195 0.64 24.07 -11.58
C THR A 195 1.33 24.94 -12.63
N LYS A 196 2.46 25.53 -12.26
CA LYS A 196 3.28 26.37 -13.15
C LYS A 196 4.44 25.55 -13.71
N LEU A 197 4.57 25.53 -15.03
CA LEU A 197 5.78 25.07 -15.71
C LEU A 197 6.69 26.29 -15.87
N VAL A 198 7.81 26.27 -15.20
CA VAL A 198 8.78 27.40 -15.17
C VAL A 198 9.96 27.06 -16.07
N HIS A 199 10.18 27.87 -17.07
CA HIS A 199 11.34 27.80 -17.96
C HIS A 199 12.45 28.65 -17.35
N MET A 200 13.55 28.00 -16.96
CA MET A 200 14.66 28.60 -16.22
C MET A 200 15.94 28.61 -17.05
N LYS A 201 16.69 29.71 -17.02
CA LYS A 201 17.98 29.86 -17.70
C LYS A 201 19.10 29.34 -16.82
N PHE A 202 19.75 28.26 -17.23
CA PHE A 202 20.96 27.74 -16.61
C PHE A 202 22.17 28.25 -17.41
N LYS A 203 23.10 28.93 -16.76
CA LYS A 203 24.31 29.45 -17.45
C LYS A 203 25.28 28.30 -17.70
N ILE A 204 25.76 28.17 -18.94
CA ILE A 204 26.83 27.24 -19.27
C ILE A 204 28.14 27.86 -18.76
N LYS A 205 28.84 27.11 -17.90
CA LYS A 205 30.06 27.57 -17.25
C LYS A 205 31.10 28.03 -18.27
N ASP A 206 31.82 29.11 -17.96
CA ASP A 206 32.87 29.71 -18.80
C ASP A 206 32.40 30.21 -20.17
N THR A 207 31.09 30.45 -20.31
CA THR A 207 30.50 31.03 -21.54
C THR A 207 29.41 32.06 -21.18
N ASP A 208 28.97 32.83 -22.19
CA ASP A 208 27.80 33.71 -22.08
C ASP A 208 26.50 33.03 -22.54
N LYS A 209 26.55 31.73 -22.80
CA LYS A 209 25.38 30.96 -23.27
C LYS A 209 24.58 30.39 -22.08
N THR A 210 23.32 30.21 -22.35
CA THR A 210 22.38 29.58 -21.40
C THR A 210 21.67 28.40 -22.05
N ILE A 211 21.26 27.41 -21.22
CA ILE A 211 20.34 26.36 -21.60
C ILE A 211 19.03 26.57 -20.83
N SER A 212 17.91 26.44 -21.54
CA SER A 212 16.58 26.54 -20.92
C SER A 212 16.14 25.19 -20.35
N ILE A 213 15.71 25.18 -19.07
CA ILE A 213 15.19 24.00 -18.38
C ILE A 213 13.78 24.29 -17.91
N ALA A 214 12.83 23.44 -18.32
CA ALA A 214 11.43 23.55 -17.90
C ALA A 214 11.13 22.58 -16.75
N SER A 215 10.58 23.07 -15.63
CA SER A 215 10.20 22.23 -14.50
C SER A 215 8.91 22.71 -13.83
N THR A 216 8.10 21.77 -13.38
CA THR A 216 6.94 22.05 -12.51
C THR A 216 7.33 22.03 -11.02
N ARG A 217 8.60 21.64 -10.70
CA ARG A 217 9.13 21.51 -9.34
C ARG A 217 10.44 22.28 -9.14
N PRO A 218 10.46 23.62 -9.33
CA PRO A 218 11.67 24.42 -9.13
C PRO A 218 12.20 24.39 -7.69
N GLU A 219 11.40 23.98 -6.69
CA GLU A 219 11.86 23.76 -5.32
C GLU A 219 12.94 22.68 -5.21
N LEU A 220 13.07 21.81 -6.21
CA LEU A 220 14.09 20.75 -6.25
C LEU A 220 15.43 21.20 -6.88
N LEU A 221 15.59 22.48 -7.25
CA LEU A 221 16.89 23.01 -7.72
C LEU A 221 18.07 22.67 -6.80
N CYS A 222 17.84 22.64 -5.48
CA CYS A 222 18.85 22.26 -4.49
C CYS A 222 19.32 20.81 -4.58
N ALA A 223 18.52 19.94 -5.21
CA ALA A 223 18.81 18.52 -5.39
C ALA A 223 19.18 18.17 -6.84
N CYS A 224 19.40 19.14 -7.71
CA CYS A 224 19.82 18.93 -9.09
C CYS A 224 21.22 18.30 -9.15
N ARG A 225 21.37 17.16 -9.85
CA ARG A 225 22.65 16.44 -10.01
C ARG A 225 23.19 16.42 -11.43
N THR A 226 22.32 16.52 -12.42
CA THR A 226 22.72 16.58 -13.82
C THR A 226 21.58 17.16 -14.67
N ILE A 227 21.92 17.61 -15.85
CA ILE A 227 20.97 17.91 -16.91
C ILE A 227 21.11 16.83 -17.98
N ILE A 228 20.00 16.26 -18.42
CA ILE A 228 20.00 15.30 -19.52
C ILE A 228 19.37 15.91 -20.77
N VAL A 229 19.93 15.54 -21.92
CA VAL A 229 19.43 15.89 -23.24
C VAL A 229 19.39 14.64 -24.13
N ASN A 230 18.51 14.60 -25.10
CA ASN A 230 18.47 13.47 -26.02
C ASN A 230 19.75 13.42 -26.87
N PRO A 231 20.40 12.26 -27.06
CA PRO A 231 21.62 12.15 -27.87
C PRO A 231 21.43 12.54 -29.33
N GLU A 232 20.19 12.50 -29.85
CA GLU A 232 19.84 12.88 -31.21
C GLU A 232 19.43 14.37 -31.35
N ASP A 233 19.43 15.12 -30.22
CA ASP A 233 19.05 16.53 -30.23
C ASP A 233 20.27 17.41 -30.59
N GLU A 234 20.37 17.78 -31.83
CA GLU A 234 21.47 18.61 -32.35
C GLU A 234 21.58 20.00 -31.69
N ARG A 235 20.50 20.50 -31.06
CA ARG A 235 20.51 21.80 -30.36
C ARG A 235 21.49 21.79 -29.20
N TYR A 236 21.63 20.65 -28.53
CA TYR A 236 22.41 20.49 -27.31
C TYR A 236 23.72 19.73 -27.50
N ALA A 237 23.93 19.09 -28.66
CA ALA A 237 25.13 18.33 -28.95
C ALA A 237 26.45 19.12 -28.66
N PRO A 238 26.55 20.44 -28.94
CA PRO A 238 27.76 21.22 -28.63
C PRO A 238 28.03 21.44 -27.14
N PHE A 239 27.05 21.16 -26.29
CA PHE A 239 27.12 21.43 -24.83
C PHE A 239 27.25 20.19 -24.01
N VAL A 240 27.12 19.00 -24.58
CA VAL A 240 27.30 17.72 -23.89
C VAL A 240 28.69 17.64 -23.24
N GLY A 241 28.78 17.25 -21.97
CA GLY A 241 30.01 17.23 -21.20
C GLY A 241 30.38 18.57 -20.58
N SER A 242 29.72 19.69 -20.97
CA SER A 242 29.91 20.98 -20.30
C SER A 242 29.22 21.03 -18.96
N LYS A 243 29.70 21.90 -18.07
CA LYS A 243 29.02 22.19 -16.79
C LYS A 243 28.07 23.35 -16.95
N VAL A 244 26.93 23.29 -16.24
CA VAL A 244 26.02 24.42 -16.07
C VAL A 244 25.94 24.81 -14.61
N ILE A 245 25.63 26.08 -14.39
CA ILE A 245 25.42 26.65 -13.05
C ILE A 245 23.92 26.63 -12.78
N VAL A 246 23.52 25.89 -11.74
CA VAL A 246 22.11 25.82 -11.30
C VAL A 246 21.73 27.17 -10.69
N PRO A 247 20.64 27.81 -11.14
CA PRO A 247 20.19 29.10 -10.58
C PRO A 247 19.96 29.01 -9.07
N ILE A 248 20.15 30.12 -8.38
CA ILE A 248 20.00 30.28 -6.91
C ILE A 248 21.04 29.50 -6.11
N THR A 249 21.20 28.21 -6.34
CA THR A 249 22.10 27.35 -5.57
C THR A 249 23.57 27.49 -5.97
N ASN A 250 23.85 27.98 -7.17
CA ASN A 250 25.16 28.05 -7.80
C ASN A 250 25.92 26.72 -7.89
N ALA A 251 25.22 25.60 -7.73
CA ALA A 251 25.80 24.28 -7.91
C ALA A 251 26.21 24.06 -9.39
N GLU A 252 27.35 23.41 -9.60
CA GLU A 252 27.82 23.04 -10.93
C GLU A 252 27.42 21.61 -11.24
N VAL A 253 26.65 21.40 -12.33
CA VAL A 253 26.23 20.07 -12.77
C VAL A 253 26.58 19.87 -14.25
N GLU A 254 26.81 18.64 -14.67
CA GLU A 254 27.20 18.28 -16.03
C GLU A 254 25.99 18.07 -16.93
N ILE A 255 26.09 18.42 -18.21
CA ILE A 255 25.12 18.07 -19.24
C ILE A 255 25.51 16.70 -19.80
N LYS A 256 24.61 15.71 -19.66
CA LYS A 256 24.77 14.33 -20.15
C LYS A 256 23.72 13.97 -21.17
N THR A 257 23.96 12.93 -21.96
CA THR A 257 22.96 12.40 -22.88
C THR A 257 22.19 11.26 -22.26
N HIS A 258 20.88 11.24 -22.49
CA HIS A 258 20.03 10.11 -22.14
C HIS A 258 18.79 10.04 -23.03
N HIS A 259 18.41 8.84 -23.51
CA HIS A 259 17.28 8.66 -24.44
C HIS A 259 15.91 8.97 -23.83
N SER A 260 15.77 9.01 -22.50
CA SER A 260 14.52 9.39 -21.82
C SER A 260 14.19 10.87 -21.98
N ALA A 261 15.15 11.74 -22.32
CA ALA A 261 14.88 13.15 -22.59
C ALA A 261 14.12 13.29 -23.92
N GLN A 262 12.90 13.80 -23.87
CA GLN A 262 12.03 13.98 -25.04
C GLN A 262 12.32 15.34 -25.68
N GLN A 263 12.73 15.33 -26.93
CA GLN A 263 13.14 16.56 -27.69
C GLN A 263 12.02 17.60 -27.78
N ASP A 264 10.78 17.14 -27.88
CA ASP A 264 9.59 17.98 -28.11
C ASP A 264 8.85 18.34 -26.79
N PHE A 265 9.35 17.89 -25.63
CA PHE A 265 8.74 18.22 -24.34
C PHE A 265 9.51 19.34 -23.62
N GLY A 266 8.80 20.41 -23.27
CA GLY A 266 9.40 21.58 -22.62
C GLY A 266 10.49 22.22 -23.48
N SER A 267 11.72 22.25 -22.96
CA SER A 267 12.91 22.73 -23.71
C SER A 267 13.66 21.62 -24.43
N GLY A 268 13.34 20.34 -24.18
CA GLY A 268 14.12 19.18 -24.60
C GLY A 268 15.29 18.84 -23.68
N ALA A 269 15.59 19.71 -22.71
CA ALA A 269 16.59 19.48 -21.67
C ALA A 269 15.89 19.31 -20.31
N VAL A 270 16.27 18.28 -19.57
CA VAL A 270 15.60 17.88 -18.33
C VAL A 270 16.56 17.95 -17.15
N MET A 271 16.14 18.60 -16.09
CA MET A 271 16.84 18.61 -14.80
C MET A 271 16.53 17.30 -14.07
N VAL A 272 17.57 16.58 -13.68
CA VAL A 272 17.46 15.33 -12.90
C VAL A 272 17.76 15.65 -11.42
N CYS A 273 16.78 15.41 -10.57
CA CYS A 273 16.81 15.74 -9.14
C CYS A 273 16.54 14.52 -8.25
N SER A 274 17.01 14.53 -7.02
CA SER A 274 16.73 13.50 -6.01
C SER A 274 15.52 13.87 -5.13
N TYR A 275 14.32 13.38 -5.24
CA TYR A 275 13.74 12.70 -6.39
C TYR A 275 12.48 13.47 -6.78
N GLY A 276 12.37 13.92 -8.01
CA GLY A 276 11.20 14.67 -8.47
C GLY A 276 10.03 13.74 -8.82
N ASP A 277 10.34 12.60 -9.43
CA ASP A 277 9.39 11.57 -9.83
C ASP A 277 10.08 10.18 -9.93
N GLN A 278 9.34 9.18 -10.40
CA GLN A 278 9.85 7.81 -10.58
C GLN A 278 10.90 7.69 -11.70
N ASN A 279 10.87 8.59 -12.68
CA ASN A 279 11.90 8.60 -13.74
C ASN A 279 13.24 9.05 -13.16
N ASP A 280 13.22 10.05 -12.27
CA ASP A 280 14.43 10.47 -11.55
C ASP A 280 15.04 9.30 -10.75
N VAL A 281 14.21 8.49 -10.07
CA VAL A 281 14.69 7.29 -9.33
C VAL A 281 15.40 6.31 -10.26
N ALA A 282 14.83 6.07 -11.44
CA ALA A 282 15.45 5.18 -12.45
C ALA A 282 16.78 5.76 -12.96
N LEU A 283 16.80 7.05 -13.29
CA LEU A 283 17.99 7.76 -13.76
C LEU A 283 19.11 7.79 -12.72
N PHE A 284 18.77 8.04 -11.45
CA PHE A 284 19.75 8.03 -10.35
C PHE A 284 20.46 6.68 -10.24
N ARG A 285 19.71 5.58 -10.37
CA ARG A 285 20.26 4.22 -10.35
C ARG A 285 21.12 3.93 -11.58
N GLU A 286 20.62 4.26 -12.78
CA GLU A 286 21.29 3.97 -14.05
C GLU A 286 22.58 4.77 -14.22
N MET A 287 22.56 6.04 -13.80
CA MET A 287 23.67 6.97 -13.93
C MET A 287 24.56 7.01 -12.68
N GLU A 288 24.30 6.20 -11.67
CA GLU A 288 25.04 6.12 -10.39
C GLU A 288 25.20 7.50 -9.72
N LEU A 289 24.09 8.29 -9.69
CA LEU A 289 24.12 9.64 -9.12
C LEU A 289 24.02 9.57 -7.60
N GLU A 290 24.74 10.49 -6.94
CA GLU A 290 24.67 10.64 -5.49
C GLU A 290 23.39 11.38 -5.05
N GLU A 291 22.70 10.83 -4.06
CA GLU A 291 21.43 11.35 -3.57
C GLU A 291 21.59 12.62 -2.73
N ILE A 292 20.63 13.55 -2.88
CA ILE A 292 20.46 14.71 -1.99
C ILE A 292 19.01 14.74 -1.52
N VAL A 293 18.78 14.56 -0.22
CA VAL A 293 17.43 14.59 0.35
C VAL A 293 16.95 16.04 0.47
N ALA A 294 16.15 16.49 -0.49
CA ALA A 294 15.61 17.86 -0.52
C ALA A 294 14.39 18.05 0.41
N ILE A 295 13.59 16.99 0.61
CA ILE A 295 12.35 17.01 1.41
C ILE A 295 12.49 15.98 2.52
N GLY A 296 12.29 16.43 3.76
CA GLY A 296 12.38 15.59 4.95
C GLY A 296 11.11 14.79 5.26
N LEU A 297 11.19 13.91 6.27
CA LEU A 297 10.07 13.08 6.72
C LEU A 297 8.89 13.90 7.27
N ASP A 298 9.09 15.15 7.63
CA ASP A 298 8.05 16.09 8.06
C ASP A 298 7.35 16.80 6.88
N GLY A 299 7.72 16.44 5.63
CA GLY A 299 7.22 17.01 4.40
C GLY A 299 7.69 18.46 4.17
N ARG A 300 8.83 18.85 4.73
CA ARG A 300 9.42 20.19 4.59
C ARG A 300 10.75 20.09 3.86
N MET A 301 11.14 21.22 3.25
CA MET A 301 12.47 21.35 2.67
C MET A 301 13.53 21.21 3.75
N THR A 302 14.57 20.43 3.48
CA THR A 302 15.71 20.21 4.38
C THR A 302 16.71 21.37 4.31
N GLU A 303 17.76 21.32 5.14
CA GLU A 303 18.84 22.33 5.19
C GLU A 303 19.57 22.52 3.84
N VAL A 304 19.53 21.52 2.96
CA VAL A 304 20.15 21.63 1.61
C VAL A 304 19.45 22.67 0.72
N ALA A 305 18.21 23.03 1.06
CA ALA A 305 17.46 24.08 0.36
C ALA A 305 17.86 25.50 0.81
N GLY A 306 18.82 25.65 1.74
CA GLY A 306 19.30 26.95 2.19
C GLY A 306 18.22 27.84 2.81
N GLU A 307 17.96 28.99 2.26
CA GLU A 307 16.94 29.93 2.77
C GLU A 307 15.48 29.44 2.64
N TYR A 308 15.25 28.36 1.92
CA TYR A 308 13.94 27.73 1.77
C TYR A 308 13.75 26.55 2.73
N ALA A 309 14.74 26.22 3.56
CA ALA A 309 14.66 25.18 4.57
C ALA A 309 13.48 25.39 5.52
N GLY A 310 12.81 24.32 5.92
CA GLY A 310 11.64 24.34 6.80
C GLY A 310 10.32 24.75 6.14
N LEU A 311 10.33 25.26 4.90
CA LEU A 311 9.11 25.56 4.14
C LEU A 311 8.48 24.26 3.60
N LYS A 312 7.16 24.25 3.44
CA LYS A 312 6.50 23.18 2.67
C LYS A 312 6.85 23.31 1.18
N PRO A 313 6.89 22.22 0.39
CA PRO A 313 7.28 22.26 -1.02
C PRO A 313 6.53 23.30 -1.85
N LYS A 314 5.22 23.45 -1.65
CA LYS A 314 4.42 24.49 -2.33
C LYS A 314 4.87 25.90 -1.98
N GLN A 315 5.15 26.17 -0.70
CA GLN A 315 5.61 27.49 -0.24
C GLN A 315 7.02 27.79 -0.77
N ALA A 316 7.91 26.80 -0.72
CA ALA A 316 9.26 26.93 -1.28
C ALA A 316 9.20 27.20 -2.79
N ARG A 317 8.36 26.49 -3.53
CA ARG A 317 8.14 26.69 -4.98
C ARG A 317 7.72 28.13 -5.29
N GLU A 318 6.72 28.65 -4.60
CA GLU A 318 6.23 30.02 -4.81
C GLU A 318 7.33 31.06 -4.55
N LYS A 319 8.09 30.89 -3.46
CA LYS A 319 9.20 31.81 -3.13
C LYS A 319 10.35 31.68 -4.16
N ILE A 320 10.76 30.48 -4.51
CA ILE A 320 11.81 30.25 -5.51
C ILE A 320 11.44 30.82 -6.86
N ILE A 321 10.20 30.71 -7.30
CA ILE A 321 9.75 31.32 -8.58
C ILE A 321 9.94 32.85 -8.50
N THR A 322 9.53 33.49 -7.40
CA THR A 322 9.71 34.95 -7.22
C THR A 322 11.19 35.35 -7.25
N ASP A 323 12.05 34.58 -6.58
CA ASP A 323 13.47 34.85 -6.55
C ASP A 323 14.14 34.61 -7.91
N LEU A 324 13.72 33.58 -8.66
CA LEU A 324 14.17 33.34 -10.03
C LEU A 324 13.76 34.49 -10.98
N GLU A 325 12.54 35.02 -10.88
CA GLU A 325 12.07 36.17 -11.64
C GLU A 325 12.88 37.43 -11.32
N SER A 326 13.06 37.70 -10.05
CA SER A 326 13.79 38.88 -9.54
C SER A 326 15.25 38.90 -9.99
N ASN A 327 15.88 37.73 -10.13
CA ASN A 327 17.25 37.57 -10.61
C ASN A 327 17.38 37.37 -12.13
N GLY A 328 16.27 37.44 -12.89
CA GLY A 328 16.28 37.35 -14.35
C GLY A 328 16.55 35.93 -14.89
N PHE A 329 16.41 34.91 -14.06
CA PHE A 329 16.59 33.51 -14.43
C PHE A 329 15.35 32.90 -15.11
N VAL A 330 14.18 33.53 -15.04
CA VAL A 330 12.96 33.05 -15.69
C VAL A 330 12.95 33.50 -17.13
N GLU A 331 12.67 32.58 -18.05
CA GLU A 331 12.43 32.85 -19.46
C GLU A 331 10.93 32.96 -19.75
N LYS A 332 10.15 32.02 -19.21
CA LYS A 332 8.70 31.93 -19.42
C LYS A 332 8.07 31.14 -18.27
N ILE A 333 6.82 31.45 -17.95
CA ILE A 333 5.97 30.66 -17.04
C ILE A 333 4.67 30.30 -17.78
N GLU A 334 4.28 29.04 -17.73
CA GLU A 334 3.05 28.52 -18.31
C GLU A 334 2.20 27.84 -17.24
N GLU A 335 0.90 28.06 -17.25
CA GLU A 335 -0.02 27.27 -16.43
C GLU A 335 -0.31 25.94 -17.14
N VAL A 336 -0.10 24.83 -16.44
CA VAL A 336 -0.30 23.50 -16.99
C VAL A 336 -1.11 22.64 -16.02
N ASN A 337 -1.89 21.73 -16.56
CA ASN A 337 -2.49 20.65 -15.78
C ASN A 337 -1.48 19.51 -15.68
N HIS A 338 -1.05 19.23 -14.46
CA HIS A 338 -0.11 18.16 -14.17
C HIS A 338 -0.82 17.00 -13.47
N ARG A 339 -0.69 15.80 -14.03
CA ARG A 339 -1.20 14.56 -13.44
C ARG A 339 -0.30 14.14 -12.28
N THR A 340 -0.64 14.63 -11.08
CA THR A 340 0.17 14.49 -9.89
C THR A 340 -0.17 13.21 -9.13
N PRO A 341 0.83 12.37 -8.77
CA PRO A 341 0.61 11.24 -7.89
C PRO A 341 0.29 11.72 -6.47
N THR A 342 -0.78 11.17 -5.90
CA THR A 342 -1.27 11.50 -4.56
C THR A 342 -1.51 10.22 -3.75
N SER A 343 -1.39 10.30 -2.45
CA SER A 343 -1.81 9.22 -1.57
C SER A 343 -3.32 9.01 -1.68
N GLU A 344 -3.77 7.78 -1.89
CA GLU A 344 -5.19 7.45 -1.94
C GLU A 344 -5.90 7.82 -0.62
N ARG A 345 -5.20 7.77 0.51
CA ARG A 345 -5.75 8.01 1.85
C ARG A 345 -5.79 9.49 2.23
N SER A 346 -4.64 10.15 2.22
CA SER A 346 -4.55 11.57 2.63
C SER A 346 -4.94 12.54 1.52
N LYS A 347 -4.99 12.10 0.25
CA LYS A 347 -5.27 12.90 -0.95
C LYS A 347 -4.23 14.00 -1.22
N ILE A 348 -3.08 13.93 -0.59
CA ILE A 348 -1.98 14.89 -0.82
C ILE A 348 -0.97 14.35 -1.83
N PRO A 349 -0.22 15.22 -2.53
CA PRO A 349 0.92 14.80 -3.32
C PRO A 349 1.90 13.98 -2.49
N ILE A 350 2.35 12.86 -3.04
CA ILE A 350 3.40 12.04 -2.43
C ILE A 350 4.77 12.64 -2.72
N GLU A 351 5.71 12.39 -1.81
CA GLU A 351 7.12 12.67 -2.03
C GLU A 351 7.90 11.35 -2.12
N ILE A 352 9.02 11.35 -2.82
CA ILE A 352 9.89 10.18 -2.89
C ILE A 352 11.08 10.41 -1.99
N ILE A 353 11.19 9.58 -0.95
CA ILE A 353 12.22 9.75 0.11
C ILE A 353 12.97 8.43 0.29
N PRO A 354 14.32 8.44 0.33
CA PRO A 354 15.10 7.26 0.66
C PRO A 354 14.85 6.89 2.13
N MET A 355 14.38 5.67 2.35
CA MET A 355 14.05 5.15 3.67
C MET A 355 14.42 3.68 3.77
N GLU A 356 14.85 3.28 4.97
CA GLU A 356 15.04 1.88 5.30
C GLU A 356 13.69 1.23 5.64
N GLU A 357 13.26 0.30 4.78
CA GLU A 357 12.01 -0.44 4.92
C GLU A 357 12.21 -1.92 4.60
N TYR A 358 11.25 -2.75 5.01
CA TYR A 358 11.21 -4.16 4.61
C TYR A 358 10.54 -4.29 3.25
N TYR A 359 11.17 -5.06 2.37
CA TYR A 359 10.66 -5.31 1.01
C TYR A 359 10.47 -6.79 0.77
N LEU A 360 9.28 -7.16 0.30
CA LEU A 360 9.05 -8.48 -0.29
C LEU A 360 9.46 -8.41 -1.77
N LYS A 361 10.39 -9.29 -2.15
CA LYS A 361 10.86 -9.44 -3.52
C LYS A 361 9.73 -9.96 -4.39
N GLN A 362 9.14 -9.08 -5.20
CA GLN A 362 8.04 -9.46 -6.08
C GLN A 362 8.43 -9.49 -7.55
N LYS A 363 9.46 -8.78 -7.95
CA LYS A 363 9.92 -8.73 -9.35
C LYS A 363 10.29 -10.11 -9.90
N GLU A 364 10.95 -10.92 -9.08
CA GLU A 364 11.37 -12.27 -9.43
C GLU A 364 10.18 -13.23 -9.61
N SER A 365 9.03 -12.91 -9.02
CA SER A 365 7.82 -13.74 -9.04
C SER A 365 6.83 -13.38 -10.14
N VAL A 366 7.05 -12.31 -10.92
CA VAL A 366 6.07 -11.80 -11.90
C VAL A 366 5.63 -12.87 -12.90
N GLU A 367 6.55 -13.64 -13.47
CA GLU A 367 6.21 -14.67 -14.46
C GLU A 367 5.40 -15.81 -13.83
N LYS A 368 5.76 -16.23 -12.60
CA LYS A 368 4.99 -17.22 -11.86
C LYS A 368 3.56 -16.73 -11.56
N MET A 369 3.42 -15.45 -11.16
CA MET A 369 2.10 -14.85 -10.94
C MET A 369 1.28 -14.75 -12.23
N ARG A 370 1.95 -14.58 -13.37
CA ARG A 370 1.30 -14.58 -14.69
C ARG A 370 0.76 -15.98 -15.03
N GLU A 371 1.52 -17.03 -14.78
CA GLU A 371 1.09 -18.42 -14.95
C GLU A 371 -0.14 -18.70 -14.09
N LEU A 372 -0.06 -18.48 -12.77
CA LEU A 372 -1.19 -18.68 -11.84
C LEU A 372 -2.41 -17.84 -12.23
N GLY A 373 -2.23 -16.55 -12.56
CA GLY A 373 -3.31 -15.70 -13.04
C GLY A 373 -3.94 -16.18 -14.35
N SER A 374 -3.21 -16.93 -15.17
CA SER A 374 -3.73 -17.51 -16.41
C SER A 374 -4.71 -18.65 -16.16
N GLU A 375 -4.56 -19.40 -15.08
CA GLU A 375 -5.41 -20.52 -14.67
C GLU A 375 -6.71 -20.06 -14.02
N ILE A 376 -6.76 -18.82 -13.51
CA ILE A 376 -7.96 -18.27 -12.87
C ILE A 376 -8.99 -17.86 -13.93
N THR A 377 -10.24 -18.28 -13.73
CA THR A 377 -11.38 -17.83 -14.51
C THR A 377 -11.95 -16.53 -13.95
N PHE A 378 -11.98 -15.48 -14.78
CA PHE A 378 -12.52 -14.17 -14.41
C PHE A 378 -13.95 -13.98 -14.94
N TYR A 379 -14.83 -13.43 -14.11
CA TYR A 379 -16.18 -13.03 -14.48
C TYR A 379 -16.41 -11.54 -14.15
N PRO A 380 -16.58 -10.65 -15.15
CA PRO A 380 -16.40 -10.91 -16.60
C PRO A 380 -14.93 -11.12 -16.99
N SER A 381 -14.71 -11.88 -18.05
CA SER A 381 -13.36 -12.30 -18.50
C SER A 381 -12.40 -11.13 -18.79
N MET A 382 -12.95 -9.99 -19.23
CA MET A 382 -12.16 -8.77 -19.51
C MET A 382 -11.39 -8.25 -18.28
N HIS A 383 -11.83 -8.53 -17.07
CA HIS A 383 -11.15 -8.08 -15.84
C HIS A 383 -9.81 -8.79 -15.60
N LYS A 384 -9.54 -9.91 -16.28
CA LYS A 384 -8.21 -10.55 -16.28
C LYS A 384 -7.14 -9.57 -16.74
N GLN A 385 -7.45 -8.68 -17.69
CA GLN A 385 -6.52 -7.70 -18.21
C GLN A 385 -6.01 -6.73 -17.12
N ILE A 386 -6.80 -6.48 -16.07
CA ILE A 386 -6.36 -5.63 -14.95
C ILE A 386 -5.16 -6.26 -14.23
N LEU A 387 -5.23 -7.58 -13.98
CA LEU A 387 -4.10 -8.31 -13.38
C LEU A 387 -2.89 -8.32 -14.31
N MET A 388 -3.09 -8.59 -15.61
CA MET A 388 -1.99 -8.65 -16.57
C MET A 388 -1.28 -7.29 -16.69
N ASN A 389 -2.04 -6.19 -16.82
CA ASN A 389 -1.47 -4.83 -16.86
C ASN A 389 -0.73 -4.49 -15.58
N TRP A 390 -1.22 -4.95 -14.42
CA TRP A 390 -0.53 -4.75 -13.16
C TRP A 390 0.82 -5.48 -13.15
N LEU A 391 0.86 -6.75 -13.54
CA LEU A 391 2.09 -7.53 -13.63
C LEU A 391 3.12 -6.89 -14.58
N ASP A 392 2.67 -6.32 -15.71
CA ASP A 392 3.54 -5.59 -16.65
C ASP A 392 4.11 -4.29 -16.05
N SER A 393 3.43 -3.69 -15.09
CA SER A 393 3.85 -2.43 -14.45
C SER A 393 4.79 -2.61 -13.26
N ILE A 394 4.96 -3.84 -12.74
CA ILE A 394 5.80 -4.09 -11.56
C ILE A 394 7.27 -3.85 -11.89
N SER A 395 7.83 -2.80 -11.32
CA SER A 395 9.24 -2.40 -11.51
C SER A 395 10.06 -2.42 -10.22
N ILE A 396 9.41 -2.39 -9.06
CA ILE A 396 10.04 -2.37 -7.74
C ILE A 396 9.50 -3.49 -6.85
N ASP A 397 10.20 -3.81 -5.77
CA ASP A 397 9.73 -4.73 -4.74
C ASP A 397 8.68 -4.05 -3.84
N TRP A 398 7.83 -4.85 -3.22
CA TRP A 398 6.74 -4.34 -2.38
C TRP A 398 7.26 -3.90 -1.01
N PRO A 399 7.15 -2.61 -0.62
CA PRO A 399 7.47 -2.14 0.73
C PRO A 399 6.36 -2.59 1.70
N ILE A 400 6.67 -3.55 2.55
CA ILE A 400 5.70 -4.23 3.45
C ILE A 400 5.66 -3.65 4.86
N SER A 401 6.49 -2.69 5.21
CA SER A 401 6.51 -2.04 6.52
C SER A 401 5.80 -0.69 6.53
N ARG A 402 5.19 -0.37 7.66
CA ARG A 402 4.51 0.91 7.92
C ARG A 402 4.93 1.45 9.28
N ARG A 403 5.21 2.76 9.35
CA ARG A 403 5.59 3.47 10.58
C ARG A 403 4.35 3.92 11.34
N ARG A 404 3.52 2.95 11.70
CA ARG A 404 2.24 3.14 12.37
C ARG A 404 2.12 2.20 13.56
N TYR A 405 1.08 2.38 14.41
CA TYR A 405 0.90 1.62 15.64
C TYR A 405 -0.12 0.51 15.50
N TYR A 406 -1.25 0.77 14.79
CA TYR A 406 -2.35 -0.18 14.70
C TYR A 406 -2.27 -1.04 13.45
N GLY A 407 -1.74 -2.22 13.60
CA GLY A 407 -1.55 -3.23 12.55
C GLY A 407 -0.82 -4.44 13.15
N THR A 408 -0.62 -5.47 12.34
CA THR A 408 0.19 -6.62 12.75
C THR A 408 1.66 -6.21 12.78
N GLU A 409 2.32 -6.42 13.90
CA GLU A 409 3.71 -6.04 14.12
C GLU A 409 4.68 -6.94 13.33
N ILE A 410 5.81 -6.38 12.94
CA ILE A 410 6.90 -7.12 12.28
C ILE A 410 7.69 -7.89 13.34
N PRO A 411 7.71 -9.24 13.31
CA PRO A 411 8.26 -10.06 14.38
C PRO A 411 9.78 -10.15 14.33
N ILE A 412 10.46 -9.01 14.50
CA ILE A 412 11.94 -8.93 14.48
C ILE A 412 12.46 -8.26 15.76
N TRP A 413 13.58 -8.73 16.24
CA TRP A 413 14.40 -8.08 17.23
C TRP A 413 15.81 -7.88 16.70
N TYR A 414 16.41 -6.74 17.00
CA TYR A 414 17.79 -6.42 16.64
C TYR A 414 18.71 -6.59 17.85
N CYS A 415 19.84 -7.23 17.64
CA CYS A 415 20.88 -7.28 18.64
C CYS A 415 21.37 -5.86 18.96
N SER A 416 21.31 -5.45 20.22
CA SER A 416 21.73 -4.10 20.65
C SER A 416 23.23 -3.83 20.47
N SER A 417 24.05 -4.87 20.32
CA SER A 417 25.50 -4.76 20.17
C SER A 417 25.97 -4.73 18.71
N CYS A 418 25.36 -5.51 17.81
CA CYS A 418 25.82 -5.64 16.41
C CYS A 418 24.75 -5.39 15.36
N ASN A 419 23.55 -5.01 15.78
CA ASN A 419 22.38 -4.73 14.95
C ASN A 419 21.94 -5.89 14.04
N GLU A 420 22.33 -7.14 14.36
CA GLU A 420 21.90 -8.32 13.62
C GLU A 420 20.38 -8.54 13.85
N PRO A 421 19.57 -8.68 12.78
CA PRO A 421 18.15 -8.98 12.92
C PRO A 421 17.90 -10.45 13.24
N HIS A 422 16.96 -10.69 14.15
CA HIS A 422 16.55 -12.02 14.58
C HIS A 422 15.05 -12.17 14.49
N VAL A 423 14.57 -13.23 13.84
CA VAL A 423 13.16 -13.63 13.79
C VAL A 423 12.93 -14.80 14.75
N PRO A 424 11.78 -14.86 15.44
CA PRO A 424 11.41 -15.98 16.31
C PRO A 424 10.95 -17.20 15.49
N GLU A 425 10.58 -18.27 16.19
CA GLU A 425 9.89 -19.39 15.55
C GLU A 425 8.43 -19.03 15.23
N PRO A 426 7.87 -19.50 14.08
CA PRO A 426 6.48 -19.25 13.73
C PRO A 426 5.51 -19.97 14.69
N GLY A 427 4.24 -19.57 14.69
CA GLY A 427 3.16 -20.29 15.37
C GLY A 427 2.48 -19.55 16.51
N LYS A 428 3.02 -18.42 16.96
CA LYS A 428 2.31 -17.52 17.88
C LYS A 428 2.42 -16.07 17.44
N TYR A 429 1.60 -15.20 18.04
CA TYR A 429 1.63 -13.77 17.84
C TYR A 429 2.69 -13.11 18.72
N TYR A 430 3.48 -12.23 18.16
CA TYR A 430 4.57 -11.51 18.81
C TYR A 430 4.36 -9.99 18.70
N GLN A 431 4.71 -9.27 19.77
CA GLN A 431 4.66 -7.81 19.83
C GLN A 431 6.04 -7.24 20.22
N PRO A 432 7.02 -7.17 19.29
CA PRO A 432 8.42 -6.86 19.61
C PRO A 432 8.62 -5.54 20.32
N TRP A 433 7.81 -4.52 20.05
CA TRP A 433 7.93 -3.20 20.66
C TRP A 433 7.71 -3.21 22.19
N LYS A 434 7.08 -4.24 22.74
CA LYS A 434 6.82 -4.37 24.19
C LYS A 434 7.24 -5.70 24.80
N GLU A 435 7.49 -6.72 23.99
CA GLU A 435 7.85 -8.03 24.46
C GLU A 435 9.37 -8.22 24.50
N LYS A 436 9.83 -8.99 25.48
CA LYS A 436 11.23 -9.42 25.50
C LYS A 436 11.50 -10.36 24.32
N CYS A 437 12.69 -10.23 23.74
CA CYS A 437 13.13 -11.13 22.69
C CYS A 437 13.06 -12.60 23.16
N PRO A 438 12.43 -13.50 22.38
CA PRO A 438 12.37 -14.91 22.72
C PRO A 438 13.67 -15.68 22.46
N ILE A 439 14.68 -14.99 21.90
CA ILE A 439 16.01 -15.55 21.58
C ILE A 439 16.97 -15.15 22.69
N ASP A 440 17.66 -16.13 23.28
CA ASP A 440 18.53 -15.89 24.43
C ASP A 440 19.84 -15.18 24.08
N LYS A 441 20.40 -15.46 22.89
CA LYS A 441 21.68 -14.91 22.44
C LYS A 441 21.68 -14.59 20.97
N CYS A 442 22.39 -13.53 20.61
CA CYS A 442 22.66 -13.17 19.22
C CYS A 442 23.52 -14.26 18.57
N THR A 443 23.10 -14.71 17.39
CA THR A 443 23.82 -15.74 16.63
C THR A 443 25.16 -15.26 16.05
N LYS A 444 25.40 -13.92 16.03
CA LYS A 444 26.58 -13.31 15.44
C LYS A 444 27.63 -12.86 16.46
N CYS A 445 27.20 -12.38 17.64
CA CYS A 445 28.13 -11.82 18.63
C CYS A 445 27.88 -12.27 20.07
N ASP A 446 27.01 -13.26 20.30
CA ASP A 446 26.63 -13.82 21.60
C ASP A 446 26.05 -12.83 22.64
N ALA A 447 25.78 -11.59 22.24
CA ALA A 447 25.11 -10.61 23.12
C ALA A 447 23.68 -11.06 23.46
N THR A 448 23.18 -10.64 24.63
CA THR A 448 21.87 -11.06 25.17
C THR A 448 20.84 -9.94 25.19
N GLU A 449 21.21 -8.74 24.78
CA GLU A 449 20.31 -7.58 24.75
C GLU A 449 19.82 -7.34 23.33
N PHE A 450 18.50 -7.11 23.21
CA PHE A 450 17.82 -6.92 21.95
C PHE A 450 16.83 -5.76 22.04
N THR A 451 16.68 -5.04 20.93
CA THR A 451 15.64 -4.03 20.72
C THR A 451 14.62 -4.57 19.73
N GLY A 452 13.35 -4.55 20.09
CA GLY A 452 12.26 -4.99 19.23
C GLY A 452 11.92 -3.97 18.14
N GLU A 453 11.49 -4.48 16.98
CA GLU A 453 10.95 -3.67 15.90
C GLU A 453 9.65 -2.98 16.33
N ASP A 454 9.46 -1.71 15.95
CA ASP A 454 8.30 -0.92 16.32
C ASP A 454 7.31 -0.67 15.16
N ARG A 455 7.71 -1.02 13.93
CA ARG A 455 6.87 -0.92 12.72
C ARG A 455 5.82 -2.04 12.65
N THR A 456 4.76 -1.75 11.92
CA THR A 456 3.72 -2.74 11.59
C THR A 456 3.80 -3.10 10.11
N PHE A 457 3.08 -4.15 9.71
CA PHE A 457 2.92 -4.49 8.31
C PHE A 457 1.98 -3.52 7.58
N ASP A 458 2.15 -3.45 6.27
CA ASP A 458 1.10 -3.08 5.35
C ASP A 458 -0.13 -3.97 5.57
N THR A 459 -1.33 -3.39 5.62
CA THR A 459 -2.57 -4.13 5.84
C THR A 459 -2.82 -5.24 4.81
N TRP A 460 -2.25 -5.09 3.59
CA TRP A 460 -2.32 -6.14 2.56
C TRP A 460 -1.51 -7.39 2.93
N MET A 461 -0.56 -7.29 3.85
CA MET A 461 0.10 -8.47 4.43
C MET A 461 -0.87 -9.32 5.25
N ASP A 462 -1.83 -8.69 5.94
CA ASP A 462 -2.89 -9.39 6.67
C ASP A 462 -3.94 -9.94 5.71
N SER A 463 -4.57 -9.09 4.91
CA SER A 463 -5.70 -9.50 4.07
C SER A 463 -5.33 -10.50 2.97
N SER A 464 -4.09 -10.56 2.53
CA SER A 464 -3.62 -11.52 1.51
C SER A 464 -3.55 -12.97 1.99
N VAL A 465 -3.53 -13.23 3.30
CA VAL A 465 -3.51 -14.61 3.86
C VAL A 465 -4.89 -15.13 4.25
N SER A 466 -5.97 -14.41 3.89
CA SER A 466 -7.34 -14.83 4.21
C SER A 466 -7.65 -16.27 3.76
N PRO A 467 -7.26 -16.75 2.55
CA PRO A 467 -7.55 -18.13 2.17
C PRO A 467 -6.84 -19.16 3.05
N LEU A 468 -5.64 -18.87 3.53
CA LEU A 468 -4.93 -19.75 4.46
C LEU A 468 -5.61 -19.79 5.84
N PHE A 469 -6.11 -18.64 6.30
CA PHE A 469 -6.81 -18.57 7.58
C PHE A 469 -8.14 -19.30 7.54
N VAL A 470 -9.00 -19.00 6.57
CA VAL A 470 -10.34 -19.60 6.49
C VAL A 470 -10.29 -21.11 6.22
N THR A 471 -9.27 -21.59 5.51
CA THR A 471 -9.07 -23.03 5.27
C THR A 471 -8.26 -23.72 6.36
N LYS A 472 -7.93 -23.02 7.46
CA LYS A 472 -7.22 -23.56 8.63
C LYS A 472 -5.83 -24.12 8.32
N TYR A 473 -5.10 -23.50 7.43
CA TYR A 473 -3.70 -23.85 7.13
C TYR A 473 -2.87 -24.03 8.41
N HIS A 474 -2.08 -25.07 8.48
CA HIS A 474 -1.29 -25.50 9.65
C HIS A 474 -2.07 -25.87 10.92
N LYS A 475 -3.39 -25.72 10.97
CA LYS A 475 -4.20 -26.04 12.15
C LYS A 475 -4.97 -27.34 12.02
N ASP A 476 -5.57 -27.56 10.86
CA ASP A 476 -6.42 -28.69 10.56
C ASP A 476 -6.15 -29.14 9.13
N LYS A 477 -5.28 -30.14 9.01
CA LYS A 477 -4.83 -30.63 7.71
C LYS A 477 -5.98 -31.19 6.87
N GLU A 478 -6.91 -31.94 7.48
CA GLU A 478 -8.04 -32.53 6.77
C GLU A 478 -8.99 -31.44 6.27
N PHE A 479 -9.27 -30.44 7.09
CA PHE A 479 -10.09 -29.29 6.71
C PHE A 479 -9.43 -28.52 5.55
N PHE A 480 -8.14 -28.28 5.64
CA PHE A 480 -7.36 -27.57 4.61
C PHE A 480 -7.43 -28.32 3.27
N GLU A 481 -7.13 -29.61 3.26
CA GLU A 481 -7.14 -30.42 2.04
C GLU A 481 -8.52 -30.47 1.35
N LYS A 482 -9.61 -30.31 2.13
CA LYS A 482 -10.98 -30.30 1.61
C LYS A 482 -11.49 -28.93 1.18
N THR A 483 -10.87 -27.83 1.64
CA THR A 483 -11.39 -26.46 1.41
C THR A 483 -10.45 -25.55 0.65
N TYR A 484 -9.18 -25.93 0.48
CA TYR A 484 -8.19 -25.21 -0.31
C TYR A 484 -7.86 -25.98 -1.60
N PRO A 485 -7.67 -25.30 -2.75
CA PRO A 485 -7.84 -23.86 -2.96
C PRO A 485 -9.32 -23.43 -2.91
N THR A 486 -9.56 -22.13 -2.63
CA THR A 486 -10.92 -21.61 -2.58
C THR A 486 -11.59 -21.64 -3.96
N SER A 487 -12.88 -21.97 -3.99
CA SER A 487 -13.64 -22.16 -5.26
C SER A 487 -14.01 -20.82 -5.90
N LEU A 488 -14.25 -19.80 -5.09
CA LEU A 488 -14.64 -18.46 -5.52
C LEU A 488 -13.96 -17.39 -4.68
N ARG A 489 -13.45 -16.36 -5.36
CA ARG A 489 -12.84 -15.20 -4.74
C ARG A 489 -13.44 -13.91 -5.32
N PRO A 490 -14.65 -13.51 -4.86
CA PRO A 490 -15.36 -12.36 -5.39
C PRO A 490 -14.74 -11.06 -4.87
N GLN A 491 -14.53 -10.10 -5.75
CA GLN A 491 -13.93 -8.82 -5.39
C GLN A 491 -14.26 -7.72 -6.40
N ALA A 492 -14.18 -6.46 -5.97
CA ALA A 492 -14.25 -5.32 -6.88
C ALA A 492 -12.93 -5.22 -7.70
N LYS A 493 -13.04 -4.61 -8.88
CA LYS A 493 -11.89 -4.41 -9.79
C LYS A 493 -10.74 -3.64 -9.15
N ASP A 494 -11.04 -2.79 -8.17
CA ASP A 494 -10.08 -1.89 -7.55
C ASP A 494 -9.01 -2.65 -6.74
N ILE A 495 -9.36 -3.81 -6.18
CA ILE A 495 -8.46 -4.63 -5.36
C ILE A 495 -7.84 -5.83 -6.09
N VAL A 496 -7.97 -5.90 -7.41
CA VAL A 496 -7.25 -6.91 -8.22
C VAL A 496 -5.74 -6.76 -8.12
N ARG A 497 -5.25 -5.50 -8.10
CA ARG A 497 -3.82 -5.17 -7.98
C ARG A 497 -3.24 -5.35 -6.58
N THR A 498 -4.10 -5.47 -5.57
CA THR A 498 -3.74 -5.60 -4.16
C THR A 498 -4.18 -6.96 -3.63
N TRP A 499 -5.43 -7.12 -3.22
CA TRP A 499 -5.90 -8.33 -2.55
C TRP A 499 -5.71 -9.60 -3.37
N LEU A 500 -6.10 -9.62 -4.66
CA LEU A 500 -5.88 -10.81 -5.51
C LEU A 500 -4.38 -11.03 -5.73
N TYR A 501 -3.67 -10.01 -6.22
CA TYR A 501 -2.26 -10.15 -6.58
C TYR A 501 -1.40 -10.57 -5.38
N TYR A 502 -1.53 -9.87 -4.24
CA TYR A 502 -0.76 -10.22 -3.05
C TYR A 502 -1.15 -11.58 -2.46
N THR A 503 -2.39 -12.02 -2.62
CA THR A 503 -2.77 -13.39 -2.25
C THR A 503 -2.05 -14.42 -3.11
N LEU A 504 -2.03 -14.25 -4.43
CA LEU A 504 -1.26 -15.14 -5.31
C LEU A 504 0.20 -15.20 -4.92
N LEU A 505 0.81 -14.02 -4.68
CA LEU A 505 2.23 -13.91 -4.30
C LEU A 505 2.58 -14.58 -2.96
N ARG A 506 1.63 -14.67 -2.03
CA ARG A 506 1.90 -15.14 -0.66
C ARG A 506 1.36 -16.52 -0.35
N CYS A 507 0.47 -17.05 -1.17
CA CYS A 507 -0.14 -18.36 -0.98
C CYS A 507 0.36 -19.41 -1.99
N ASP A 508 1.32 -19.04 -2.85
CA ASP A 508 2.00 -19.92 -3.82
C ASP A 508 3.10 -20.81 -3.20
#